data_70a362a417670bd75970cb3129c37acb
#
_entry.id   70a362a417670bd75970cb3129c37acb
#
_cell.length_a   1.000
_cell.length_b   1.000
_cell.length_c   1.000
_cell.angle_alpha   90.00
_cell.angle_beta   90.00
_cell.angle_gamma   90.00
#
_symmetry.space_group_name_H-M   'P 1'
#
loop_
_entity.id
_entity.type
_entity.pdbx_description
1 polymer ?
#
loop_
_entity_poly.entity_id
_entity_poly.type
_entity_poly.pdbx_seq_one_letter_code
_entity_poly.pdbx_strand_id
1 'polypeptide(L)'
;GLFGMFWAILTFFFLLFAVLPQMSIGIYNVFAIHLPEVMLVDPMISILQVVASLVVFLITAYAASLVFLQYPTLVKKNRATRINLLLHHAVAYMYAMRQGGAEMMGVFRAIGGNSAVYGEAAHEFRRVIRDTDYFGYDQIAALRHLQETTPSEKLAEFVQDLVSVVESGGDMLAFLDARVRIYQEEARFEQKTFLSTLQLVAEAYVTLFVAGPLFIIIVMVVMGFMGSTPILQLSVIIYV
;
A
#
# COMPACT_ATOMS: atom_id res chain seq x y z
N GLY A 1 6.61 -5.70 -17.14
CA GLY A 1 7.81 -5.52 -16.29
C GLY A 1 7.87 -6.48 -15.11
N LEU A 2 6.91 -6.46 -14.18
CA LEU A 2 6.93 -7.30 -12.96
C LEU A 2 6.83 -8.80 -13.24
N PHE A 3 6.06 -9.20 -14.25
CA PHE A 3 5.90 -10.59 -14.67
C PHE A 3 7.21 -11.19 -15.21
N GLY A 4 7.94 -10.42 -16.03
CA GLY A 4 9.24 -10.85 -16.56
C GLY A 4 10.31 -10.95 -15.46
N MET A 5 10.32 -10.03 -14.51
CA MET A 5 11.25 -10.06 -13.36
C MET A 5 10.97 -11.25 -12.44
N PHE A 6 9.70 -11.59 -12.24
CA PHE A 6 9.30 -12.76 -11.46
C PHE A 6 9.74 -14.07 -12.12
N TRP A 7 9.49 -14.26 -13.43
CA TRP A 7 9.95 -15.42 -14.19
C TRP A 7 11.48 -15.53 -14.20
N ALA A 8 12.19 -14.40 -14.28
CA ALA A 8 13.64 -14.39 -14.23
C ALA A 8 14.18 -14.84 -12.86
N ILE A 9 13.56 -14.41 -11.76
CA ILE A 9 13.93 -14.83 -10.41
C ILE A 9 13.65 -16.34 -10.23
N LEU A 10 12.53 -16.81 -10.72
CA LEU A 10 12.10 -18.21 -10.60
C LEU A 10 12.98 -19.14 -11.43
N THR A 11 13.35 -18.74 -12.66
CA THR A 11 14.31 -19.46 -13.49
C THR A 11 15.72 -19.43 -12.91
N PHE A 12 16.12 -18.30 -12.33
CA PHE A 12 17.42 -18.17 -11.65
C PHE A 12 17.53 -19.12 -10.46
N PHE A 13 16.52 -19.20 -9.59
CA PHE A 13 16.49 -20.14 -8.47
C PHE A 13 16.45 -21.59 -8.92
N PHE A 14 15.70 -21.91 -9.95
CA PHE A 14 15.65 -23.25 -10.55
C PHE A 14 17.04 -23.63 -11.10
N LEU A 15 17.71 -22.73 -11.82
CA LEU A 15 19.03 -22.95 -12.39
C LEU A 15 20.09 -23.10 -11.28
N LEU A 16 20.01 -22.31 -10.23
CA LEU A 16 20.93 -22.34 -9.10
C LEU A 16 20.80 -23.65 -8.29
N PHE A 17 19.59 -24.13 -8.03
CA PHE A 17 19.38 -25.28 -7.16
C PHE A 17 19.28 -26.62 -7.89
N ALA A 18 18.81 -26.66 -9.14
CA ALA A 18 18.63 -27.90 -9.88
C ALA A 18 19.76 -28.22 -10.87
N VAL A 19 20.35 -27.17 -11.51
CA VAL A 19 21.30 -27.35 -12.62
C VAL A 19 22.76 -27.21 -12.15
N LEU A 20 23.07 -26.25 -11.28
CA LEU A 20 24.45 -26.06 -10.82
C LEU A 20 25.06 -27.27 -10.11
N PRO A 21 24.38 -28.01 -9.23
CA PRO A 21 24.95 -29.22 -8.65
C PRO A 21 25.22 -30.32 -9.68
N GLN A 22 24.37 -30.43 -10.70
CA GLN A 22 24.55 -31.44 -11.77
C GLN A 22 25.67 -31.07 -12.75
N MET A 23 25.83 -29.76 -13.04
CA MET A 23 26.94 -29.29 -13.85
C MET A 23 28.30 -29.49 -13.14
N SER A 24 28.37 -29.32 -11.82
CA SER A 24 29.58 -29.58 -11.07
C SER A 24 30.02 -31.04 -11.19
N ILE A 25 29.08 -31.99 -11.10
CA ILE A 25 29.34 -33.42 -11.29
C ILE A 25 29.82 -33.72 -12.72
N GLY A 26 29.21 -33.09 -13.73
CA GLY A 26 29.63 -33.21 -15.14
C GLY A 26 31.04 -32.65 -15.40
N ILE A 27 31.40 -31.53 -14.82
CA ILE A 27 32.72 -30.91 -14.94
C ILE A 27 33.79 -31.73 -14.23
N TYR A 28 33.52 -32.32 -13.07
CA TYR A 28 34.44 -33.23 -12.38
C TYR A 28 34.74 -34.49 -13.18
N ASN A 29 33.74 -35.03 -13.89
CA ASN A 29 33.94 -36.21 -14.75
C ASN A 29 34.75 -35.90 -16.03
N VAL A 30 34.72 -34.67 -16.53
CA VAL A 30 35.49 -34.25 -17.71
C VAL A 30 36.94 -33.94 -17.36
N PHE A 31 37.22 -33.45 -16.16
CA PHE A 31 38.57 -33.13 -15.71
C PHE A 31 39.28 -34.28 -14.95
N ALA A 32 38.90 -35.53 -15.12
CA ALA A 32 39.53 -36.79 -14.69
C ALA A 32 40.79 -36.64 -13.79
N ILE A 33 40.78 -35.78 -12.80
CA ILE A 33 41.83 -35.67 -11.79
C ILE A 33 41.42 -36.64 -10.68
N HIS A 34 42.22 -37.64 -10.46
CA HIS A 34 42.14 -38.62 -9.39
C HIS A 34 41.91 -37.94 -8.04
N LEU A 35 40.64 -37.78 -7.68
CA LEU A 35 40.23 -37.50 -6.30
C LEU A 35 39.79 -38.81 -5.65
N PRO A 36 40.17 -39.05 -4.38
CA PRO A 36 39.89 -40.33 -3.70
C PRO A 36 38.36 -40.58 -3.61
N GLU A 37 37.98 -41.83 -3.61
CA GLU A 37 36.64 -42.41 -3.65
C GLU A 37 35.60 -41.87 -2.62
N VAL A 38 35.92 -40.89 -1.82
CA VAL A 38 35.07 -40.34 -0.74
C VAL A 38 34.02 -39.36 -1.28
N MET A 39 34.02 -38.99 -2.56
CA MET A 39 33.08 -38.05 -3.17
C MET A 39 32.15 -38.66 -4.23
N LEU A 40 31.91 -39.94 -4.22
CA LEU A 40 30.75 -40.51 -4.89
C LEU A 40 29.51 -40.08 -4.11
N VAL A 41 28.90 -38.99 -4.55
CA VAL A 41 27.59 -38.53 -4.06
C VAL A 41 26.63 -39.69 -4.21
N ASP A 42 26.21 -40.30 -3.11
CA ASP A 42 25.24 -41.40 -3.11
C ASP A 42 24.06 -41.02 -3.99
N PRO A 43 23.58 -41.91 -4.90
CA PRO A 43 22.45 -41.62 -5.79
C PRO A 43 21.19 -41.21 -4.98
N MET A 44 21.14 -41.59 -3.73
CA MET A 44 20.06 -41.20 -2.81
C MET A 44 20.12 -39.70 -2.44
N ILE A 45 21.30 -39.10 -2.33
CA ILE A 45 21.47 -37.66 -2.02
C ILE A 45 21.07 -36.82 -3.25
N SER A 46 21.42 -37.26 -4.47
CA SER A 46 21.04 -36.54 -5.70
C SER A 46 19.52 -36.60 -5.94
N ILE A 47 18.86 -37.71 -5.66
CA ILE A 47 17.40 -37.83 -5.74
C ILE A 47 16.75 -36.91 -4.69
N LEU A 48 17.25 -36.86 -3.47
CA LEU A 48 16.75 -35.99 -2.42
C LEU A 48 16.87 -34.50 -2.78
N GLN A 49 17.99 -34.11 -3.41
CA GLN A 49 18.17 -32.74 -3.91
C GLN A 49 17.19 -32.36 -5.01
N VAL A 50 16.95 -33.26 -5.97
CA VAL A 50 15.98 -33.03 -7.04
C VAL A 50 14.56 -32.89 -6.46
N VAL A 51 14.17 -33.77 -5.52
CA VAL A 51 12.87 -33.68 -4.85
C VAL A 51 12.74 -32.38 -4.05
N ALA A 52 13.77 -31.99 -3.30
CA ALA A 52 13.78 -30.75 -2.53
C ALA A 52 13.65 -29.51 -3.45
N SER A 53 14.38 -29.47 -4.57
CA SER A 53 14.30 -28.36 -5.54
C SER A 53 12.91 -28.27 -6.18
N LEU A 54 12.27 -29.40 -6.45
CA LEU A 54 10.93 -29.46 -7.03
C LEU A 54 9.86 -28.98 -6.01
N VAL A 55 10.01 -29.33 -4.75
CA VAL A 55 9.14 -28.84 -3.67
C VAL A 55 9.29 -27.32 -3.49
N VAL A 56 10.51 -26.80 -3.46
CA VAL A 56 10.76 -25.35 -3.37
C VAL A 56 10.17 -24.62 -4.59
N PHE A 57 10.32 -25.19 -5.79
CA PHE A 57 9.73 -24.63 -7.01
C PHE A 57 8.20 -24.58 -6.93
N LEU A 58 7.54 -25.63 -6.47
CA LEU A 58 6.09 -25.66 -6.29
C LEU A 58 5.61 -24.64 -5.24
N ILE A 59 6.32 -24.52 -4.12
CA ILE A 59 6.00 -23.54 -3.07
C ILE A 59 6.15 -22.10 -3.60
N THR A 60 7.23 -21.80 -4.33
CA THR A 60 7.44 -20.48 -4.91
C THR A 60 6.42 -20.15 -6.01
N ALA A 61 6.07 -21.11 -6.86
CA ALA A 61 5.02 -20.95 -7.87
C ALA A 61 3.64 -20.70 -7.24
N TYR A 62 3.32 -21.42 -6.14
CA TYR A 62 2.09 -21.21 -5.40
C TYR A 62 2.05 -19.83 -4.70
N ALA A 63 3.11 -19.44 -4.03
CA ALA A 63 3.22 -18.12 -3.39
C ALA A 63 3.08 -16.98 -4.41
N ALA A 64 3.67 -17.14 -5.59
CA ALA A 64 3.55 -16.18 -6.67
C ALA A 64 2.13 -16.08 -7.23
N SER A 65 1.43 -17.19 -7.36
CA SER A 65 0.03 -17.19 -7.80
C SER A 65 -0.86 -16.42 -6.82
N LEU A 66 -0.62 -16.55 -5.51
CA LEU A 66 -1.34 -15.80 -4.49
C LEU A 66 -1.09 -14.29 -4.58
N VAL A 67 0.16 -13.86 -4.78
CA VAL A 67 0.51 -12.44 -4.98
C VAL A 67 -0.16 -11.89 -6.24
N PHE A 68 -0.18 -12.67 -7.32
CA PHE A 68 -0.83 -12.26 -8.57
C PHE A 68 -2.35 -12.10 -8.42
N LEU A 69 -3.00 -13.00 -7.67
CA LEU A 69 -4.43 -12.89 -7.37
C LEU A 69 -4.78 -11.66 -6.51
N GLN A 70 -3.86 -11.21 -5.65
CA GLN A 70 -4.06 -10.03 -4.81
C GLN A 70 -3.74 -8.71 -5.53
N TYR A 71 -3.01 -8.74 -6.64
CA TYR A 71 -2.59 -7.55 -7.38
C TYR A 71 -3.76 -6.65 -7.81
N PRO A 72 -4.87 -7.17 -8.42
CA PRO A 72 -6.00 -6.33 -8.81
C PRO A 72 -6.68 -5.66 -7.60
N THR A 73 -6.70 -6.31 -6.44
CA THR A 73 -7.26 -5.74 -5.21
C THR A 73 -6.42 -4.57 -4.70
N LEU A 74 -5.09 -4.68 -4.78
CA LEU A 74 -4.17 -3.60 -4.41
C LEU A 74 -4.32 -2.39 -5.35
N VAL A 75 -4.42 -2.62 -6.65
CA VAL A 75 -4.63 -1.55 -7.64
C VAL A 75 -5.97 -0.84 -7.40
N LYS A 76 -7.04 -1.60 -7.14
CA LYS A 76 -8.37 -1.08 -6.79
C LYS A 76 -8.28 -0.20 -5.53
N LYS A 77 -7.63 -0.67 -4.47
CA LYS A 77 -7.46 0.06 -3.21
C LYS A 77 -6.65 1.36 -3.38
N ASN A 78 -5.55 1.31 -4.12
CA ASN A 78 -4.74 2.50 -4.40
C ASN A 78 -5.53 3.55 -5.19
N ARG A 79 -6.34 3.12 -6.15
CA ARG A 79 -7.22 4.02 -6.90
C ARG A 79 -8.30 4.62 -6.01
N ALA A 80 -8.93 3.83 -5.14
CA ALA A 80 -9.88 4.32 -4.15
C ALA A 80 -9.28 5.41 -3.26
N THR A 81 -8.06 5.20 -2.76
CA THR A 81 -7.36 6.20 -1.94
C THR A 81 -7.12 7.51 -2.69
N ARG A 82 -6.71 7.44 -3.98
CA ARG A 82 -6.52 8.65 -4.81
C ARG A 82 -7.82 9.41 -5.05
N ILE A 83 -8.94 8.71 -5.22
CA ILE A 83 -10.27 9.33 -5.32
C ILE A 83 -10.60 10.03 -4.01
N ASN A 84 -10.44 9.35 -2.87
CA ASN A 84 -10.78 9.88 -1.55
C ASN A 84 -9.98 11.15 -1.21
N LEU A 85 -8.70 11.22 -1.59
CA LEU A 85 -7.85 12.37 -1.32
C LEU A 85 -8.37 13.67 -1.95
N LEU A 86 -8.95 13.59 -3.14
CA LEU A 86 -9.41 14.76 -3.89
C LEU A 86 -10.92 14.94 -3.88
N LEU A 87 -11.67 13.99 -3.32
CA LEU A 87 -13.13 14.01 -3.26
C LEU A 87 -13.65 15.23 -2.50
N HIS A 88 -13.04 15.58 -1.37
CA HIS A 88 -13.45 16.71 -0.56
C HIS A 88 -13.30 18.04 -1.32
N HIS A 89 -12.28 18.20 -2.16
CA HIS A 89 -12.13 19.37 -3.03
C HIS A 89 -13.19 19.39 -4.13
N ALA A 90 -13.51 18.23 -4.72
CA ALA A 90 -14.56 18.12 -5.73
C ALA A 90 -15.94 18.48 -5.15
N VAL A 91 -16.26 17.98 -3.95
CA VAL A 91 -17.54 18.28 -3.28
C VAL A 91 -17.63 19.76 -2.85
N ALA A 92 -16.54 20.36 -2.37
CA ALA A 92 -16.50 21.79 -2.06
C ALA A 92 -16.72 22.66 -3.33
N TYR A 93 -16.14 22.22 -4.46
CA TYR A 93 -16.40 22.89 -5.74
C TYR A 93 -17.85 22.71 -6.21
N MET A 94 -18.44 21.53 -6.05
CA MET A 94 -19.86 21.30 -6.33
C MET A 94 -20.74 22.26 -5.53
N TYR A 95 -20.47 22.40 -4.23
CA TYR A 95 -21.19 23.33 -3.37
C TYR A 95 -21.10 24.78 -3.88
N ALA A 96 -19.88 25.26 -4.16
CA ALA A 96 -19.67 26.62 -4.64
C ALA A 96 -20.38 26.91 -5.99
N MET A 97 -20.31 25.96 -6.92
CA MET A 97 -20.97 26.10 -8.23
C MET A 97 -22.50 26.06 -8.10
N ARG A 98 -23.03 25.17 -7.25
CA ARG A 98 -24.48 25.10 -6.96
C ARG A 98 -25.00 26.34 -6.26
N GLN A 99 -24.21 26.91 -5.34
CA GLN A 99 -24.52 28.21 -4.71
C GLN A 99 -24.59 29.33 -5.73
N GLY A 100 -23.78 29.28 -6.79
CA GLY A 100 -23.84 30.19 -7.94
C GLY A 100 -24.95 29.90 -8.94
N GLY A 101 -25.85 28.92 -8.65
CA GLY A 101 -26.99 28.56 -9.51
C GLY A 101 -26.65 27.63 -10.69
N ALA A 102 -25.43 27.07 -10.74
CA ALA A 102 -25.06 26.16 -11.81
C ALA A 102 -25.90 24.86 -11.76
N GLU A 103 -26.25 24.33 -12.93
CA GLU A 103 -26.91 23.03 -13.07
C GLU A 103 -25.96 21.90 -12.68
N MET A 104 -26.48 20.82 -12.06
CA MET A 104 -25.65 19.73 -11.54
C MET A 104 -24.84 19.04 -12.62
N MET A 105 -25.39 18.83 -13.81
CA MET A 105 -24.67 18.24 -14.93
C MET A 105 -23.54 19.14 -15.42
N GLY A 106 -23.74 20.46 -15.41
CA GLY A 106 -22.68 21.45 -15.68
C GLY A 106 -21.53 21.38 -14.68
N VAL A 107 -21.86 21.16 -13.40
CA VAL A 107 -20.87 20.98 -12.34
C VAL A 107 -20.05 19.71 -12.56
N PHE A 108 -20.69 18.58 -12.91
CA PHE A 108 -19.99 17.34 -13.24
C PHE A 108 -19.05 17.52 -14.45
N ARG A 109 -19.50 18.22 -15.49
CA ARG A 109 -18.65 18.56 -16.67
C ARG A 109 -17.44 19.39 -16.28
N ALA A 110 -17.60 20.35 -15.39
CA ALA A 110 -16.50 21.19 -14.92
C ALA A 110 -15.46 20.36 -14.14
N ILE A 111 -15.90 19.49 -13.25
CA ILE A 111 -15.00 18.59 -12.49
C ILE A 111 -14.36 17.56 -13.43
N GLY A 112 -15.13 16.89 -14.27
CA GLY A 112 -14.66 15.87 -15.20
C GLY A 112 -13.67 16.42 -16.25
N GLY A 113 -13.79 17.70 -16.62
CA GLY A 113 -12.87 18.40 -17.51
C GLY A 113 -11.51 18.71 -16.87
N ASN A 114 -11.45 18.83 -15.54
CA ASN A 114 -10.28 19.30 -14.80
C ASN A 114 -9.55 18.17 -14.05
N SER A 115 -9.09 17.15 -14.78
CA SER A 115 -8.36 16.03 -14.19
C SER A 115 -7.01 16.41 -13.56
N ALA A 116 -6.43 17.55 -13.94
CA ALA A 116 -5.21 18.08 -13.32
C ALA A 116 -5.44 18.51 -11.86
N VAL A 117 -6.64 18.97 -11.52
CA VAL A 117 -7.02 19.45 -10.17
C VAL A 117 -7.65 18.34 -9.36
N TYR A 118 -8.59 17.58 -9.95
CA TYR A 118 -9.40 16.58 -9.24
C TYR A 118 -8.94 15.13 -9.46
N GLY A 119 -7.88 14.90 -10.25
CA GLY A 119 -7.24 13.61 -10.45
C GLY A 119 -8.21 12.48 -10.80
N GLU A 120 -8.15 11.39 -10.04
CA GLU A 120 -9.00 10.21 -10.25
C GLU A 120 -10.50 10.49 -10.00
N ALA A 121 -10.85 11.43 -9.12
CA ALA A 121 -12.24 11.82 -8.91
C ALA A 121 -12.84 12.43 -10.19
N ALA A 122 -12.08 13.23 -10.94
CA ALA A 122 -12.54 13.77 -12.24
C ALA A 122 -12.85 12.66 -13.25
N HIS A 123 -12.06 11.57 -13.25
CA HIS A 123 -12.32 10.42 -14.12
C HIS A 123 -13.63 9.72 -13.79
N GLU A 124 -13.99 9.63 -12.51
CA GLU A 124 -15.27 9.06 -12.09
C GLU A 124 -16.46 9.94 -12.55
N PHE A 125 -16.42 11.25 -12.33
CA PHE A 125 -17.48 12.15 -12.82
C PHE A 125 -17.55 12.22 -14.35
N ARG A 126 -16.43 12.06 -15.05
CA ARG A 126 -16.43 11.93 -16.52
C ARG A 126 -17.18 10.70 -17.01
N ARG A 127 -17.25 9.62 -16.23
CA ARG A 127 -18.08 8.45 -16.57
C ARG A 127 -19.57 8.80 -16.53
N VAL A 128 -20.02 9.56 -15.53
CA VAL A 128 -21.42 10.02 -15.48
C VAL A 128 -21.76 10.82 -16.73
N ILE A 129 -20.89 11.76 -17.14
CA ILE A 129 -21.07 12.55 -18.34
C ILE A 129 -21.17 11.66 -19.60
N ARG A 130 -20.26 10.70 -19.71
CA ARG A 130 -20.24 9.75 -20.81
C ARG A 130 -21.53 8.93 -20.85
N ASP A 131 -21.98 8.43 -19.71
CA ASP A 131 -23.14 7.58 -19.60
C ASP A 131 -24.43 8.35 -19.95
N THR A 132 -24.49 9.65 -19.62
CA THR A 132 -25.60 10.53 -19.99
C THR A 132 -25.51 10.98 -21.45
N ASP A 133 -24.38 11.54 -21.90
CA ASP A 133 -24.25 12.19 -23.20
C ASP A 133 -24.13 11.18 -24.37
N TYR A 134 -23.48 10.01 -24.15
CA TYR A 134 -23.24 9.03 -25.21
C TYR A 134 -24.15 7.81 -25.14
N PHE A 135 -24.50 7.34 -23.92
CA PHE A 135 -25.36 6.16 -23.78
C PHE A 135 -26.83 6.51 -23.54
N GLY A 136 -27.16 7.81 -23.35
CA GLY A 136 -28.53 8.28 -23.18
C GLY A 136 -29.16 7.86 -21.85
N TYR A 137 -28.36 7.50 -20.85
CA TYR A 137 -28.90 7.21 -19.52
C TYR A 137 -29.47 8.49 -18.89
N ASP A 138 -30.55 8.33 -18.13
CA ASP A 138 -31.01 9.37 -17.24
C ASP A 138 -29.95 9.70 -16.17
N GLN A 139 -29.93 10.93 -15.70
CA GLN A 139 -28.96 11.42 -14.73
C GLN A 139 -28.90 10.56 -13.47
N ILE A 140 -30.05 10.13 -12.95
CA ILE A 140 -30.13 9.26 -11.77
C ILE A 140 -29.55 7.88 -12.09
N ALA A 141 -29.88 7.30 -13.25
CA ALA A 141 -29.36 6.01 -13.68
C ALA A 141 -27.82 6.05 -13.87
N ALA A 142 -27.28 7.13 -14.44
CA ALA A 142 -25.84 7.33 -14.59
C ALA A 142 -25.12 7.46 -13.23
N LEU A 143 -25.73 8.13 -12.27
CA LEU A 143 -25.19 8.22 -10.90
C LEU A 143 -25.24 6.88 -10.18
N ARG A 144 -26.33 6.10 -10.31
CA ARG A 144 -26.39 4.74 -9.73
C ARG A 144 -25.34 3.82 -10.35
N HIS A 145 -25.11 3.90 -11.66
CA HIS A 145 -24.06 3.15 -12.31
C HIS A 145 -22.67 3.55 -11.81
N LEU A 146 -22.43 4.85 -11.55
CA LEU A 146 -21.20 5.29 -10.90
C LEU A 146 -21.05 4.70 -9.49
N GLN A 147 -22.12 4.72 -8.67
CA GLN A 147 -22.14 4.15 -7.33
C GLN A 147 -21.69 2.68 -7.32
N GLU A 148 -22.20 1.86 -8.25
CA GLU A 148 -21.92 0.44 -8.33
C GLU A 148 -20.51 0.13 -8.86
N THR A 149 -19.96 0.98 -9.72
CA THR A 149 -18.69 0.71 -10.43
C THR A 149 -17.48 1.38 -9.82
N THR A 150 -17.65 2.37 -8.96
CA THR A 150 -16.53 3.09 -8.33
C THR A 150 -15.78 2.20 -7.34
N PRO A 151 -14.43 2.26 -7.32
CA PRO A 151 -13.64 1.55 -6.31
C PRO A 151 -13.65 2.24 -4.93
N SER A 152 -14.09 3.50 -4.85
CA SER A 152 -14.11 4.30 -3.63
C SER A 152 -15.43 4.17 -2.90
N GLU A 153 -15.40 3.62 -1.69
CA GLU A 153 -16.57 3.49 -0.83
C GLU A 153 -17.12 4.87 -0.42
N LYS A 154 -16.23 5.84 -0.10
CA LYS A 154 -16.63 7.23 0.21
C LYS A 154 -17.36 7.90 -0.96
N LEU A 155 -16.90 7.69 -2.20
CA LEU A 155 -17.57 8.23 -3.37
C LEU A 155 -18.90 7.53 -3.62
N ALA A 156 -18.96 6.20 -3.45
CA ALA A 156 -20.21 5.43 -3.61
C ALA A 156 -21.28 5.92 -2.61
N GLU A 157 -20.90 6.11 -1.35
CA GLU A 157 -21.79 6.64 -0.30
C GLU A 157 -22.26 8.07 -0.62
N PHE A 158 -21.32 8.95 -1.01
CA PHE A 158 -21.66 10.30 -1.42
C PHE A 158 -22.67 10.33 -2.58
N VAL A 159 -22.45 9.52 -3.61
CA VAL A 159 -23.34 9.43 -4.78
C VAL A 159 -24.68 8.84 -4.41
N GLN A 160 -24.72 7.83 -3.53
CA GLN A 160 -25.98 7.26 -3.02
C GLN A 160 -26.83 8.31 -2.33
N ASP A 161 -26.24 9.10 -1.45
CA ASP A 161 -26.94 10.16 -0.73
C ASP A 161 -27.39 11.27 -1.68
N LEU A 162 -26.54 11.61 -2.65
CA LEU A 162 -26.85 12.58 -3.70
C LEU A 162 -28.10 12.15 -4.50
N VAL A 163 -28.14 10.88 -4.93
CA VAL A 163 -29.30 10.30 -5.62
C VAL A 163 -30.54 10.38 -4.75
N SER A 164 -30.44 10.00 -3.47
CA SER A 164 -31.54 10.05 -2.52
C SER A 164 -32.12 11.46 -2.36
N VAL A 165 -31.27 12.50 -2.30
CA VAL A 165 -31.69 13.90 -2.22
C VAL A 165 -32.37 14.34 -3.51
N VAL A 166 -31.87 13.94 -4.68
CA VAL A 166 -32.49 14.25 -5.98
C VAL A 166 -33.87 13.60 -6.09
N GLU A 167 -33.97 12.30 -5.75
CA GLU A 167 -35.24 11.54 -5.84
C GLU A 167 -36.29 12.03 -4.86
N SER A 168 -35.89 12.47 -3.66
CA SER A 168 -36.83 13.03 -2.66
C SER A 168 -37.21 14.49 -2.92
N GLY A 169 -36.59 15.15 -3.89
CA GLY A 169 -36.76 16.59 -4.13
C GLY A 169 -36.19 17.47 -3.00
N GLY A 170 -35.27 16.96 -2.23
CA GLY A 170 -34.65 17.65 -1.11
C GLY A 170 -33.77 18.83 -1.52
N ASP A 171 -33.37 19.65 -0.54
CA ASP A 171 -32.45 20.77 -0.77
C ASP A 171 -31.03 20.28 -1.02
N MET A 172 -30.64 20.27 -2.30
CA MET A 172 -29.32 19.90 -2.76
C MET A 172 -28.21 20.79 -2.17
N LEU A 173 -28.49 22.08 -1.98
CA LEU A 173 -27.49 23.01 -1.48
C LEU A 173 -27.21 22.75 -0.01
N ALA A 174 -28.24 22.53 0.80
CA ALA A 174 -28.11 22.16 2.21
C ALA A 174 -27.38 20.82 2.37
N PHE A 175 -27.65 19.85 1.51
CA PHE A 175 -26.95 18.56 1.48
C PHE A 175 -25.45 18.74 1.20
N LEU A 176 -25.08 19.49 0.15
CA LEU A 176 -23.68 19.72 -0.22
C LEU A 176 -22.93 20.51 0.88
N ASP A 177 -23.57 21.52 1.50
CA ASP A 177 -22.98 22.25 2.63
C ASP A 177 -22.66 21.31 3.80
N ALA A 178 -23.62 20.46 4.18
CA ALA A 178 -23.41 19.48 5.24
C ALA A 178 -22.23 18.51 4.92
N ARG A 179 -22.14 18.04 3.68
CA ARG A 179 -21.05 17.14 3.25
C ARG A 179 -19.71 17.83 3.23
N VAL A 180 -19.64 19.09 2.79
CA VAL A 180 -18.39 19.89 2.84
C VAL A 180 -17.91 20.04 4.27
N ARG A 181 -18.80 20.34 5.21
CA ARG A 181 -18.43 20.46 6.65
C ARG A 181 -17.89 19.13 7.21
N ILE A 182 -18.56 18.01 6.92
CA ILE A 182 -18.11 16.69 7.36
C ILE A 182 -16.71 16.37 6.83
N TYR A 183 -16.45 16.58 5.54
CA TYR A 183 -15.15 16.30 4.94
C TYR A 183 -14.04 17.24 5.46
N GLN A 184 -14.37 18.51 5.74
CA GLN A 184 -13.41 19.43 6.36
C GLN A 184 -13.06 19.01 7.79
N GLU A 185 -14.04 18.51 8.54
CA GLU A 185 -13.83 18.05 9.91
C GLU A 185 -13.01 16.75 9.94
N GLU A 186 -13.28 15.82 9.03
CA GLU A 186 -12.45 14.62 8.82
C GLU A 186 -10.99 14.98 8.51
N ALA A 187 -10.76 15.88 7.56
CA ALA A 187 -9.40 16.31 7.20
C ALA A 187 -8.67 16.96 8.38
N ARG A 188 -9.37 17.77 9.18
CA ARG A 188 -8.79 18.36 10.41
C ARG A 188 -8.48 17.28 11.46
N PHE A 189 -9.32 16.28 11.59
CA PHE A 189 -9.10 15.16 12.51
C PHE A 189 -7.88 14.33 12.10
N GLU A 190 -7.74 14.01 10.82
CA GLU A 190 -6.56 13.31 10.28
C GLU A 190 -5.27 14.08 10.56
N GLN A 191 -5.27 15.41 10.35
CA GLN A 191 -4.11 16.25 10.68
C GLN A 191 -3.78 16.24 12.16
N LYS A 192 -4.78 16.33 13.05
CA LYS A 192 -4.56 16.26 14.52
C LYS A 192 -3.98 14.90 14.92
N THR A 193 -4.51 13.82 14.38
CA THR A 193 -4.03 12.45 14.66
C THR A 193 -2.58 12.28 14.19
N PHE A 194 -2.24 12.80 13.04
CA PHE A 194 -0.86 12.79 12.55
C PHE A 194 0.09 13.56 13.49
N LEU A 195 -0.29 14.77 13.92
CA LEU A 195 0.50 15.56 14.85
C LEU A 195 0.66 14.88 16.22
N SER A 196 -0.41 14.24 16.74
CA SER A 196 -0.33 13.50 18.01
C SER A 196 0.58 12.27 17.90
N THR A 197 0.59 11.60 16.76
CA THR A 197 1.51 10.48 16.50
C THR A 197 2.96 10.96 16.45
N LEU A 198 3.24 12.09 15.79
CA LEU A 198 4.57 12.70 15.78
C LEU A 198 5.02 13.09 17.20
N GLN A 199 4.12 13.62 18.00
CA GLN A 199 4.41 13.96 19.41
C GLN A 199 4.79 12.72 20.22
N LEU A 200 4.05 11.60 20.08
CA LEU A 200 4.38 10.34 20.75
C LEU A 200 5.77 9.81 20.32
N VAL A 201 6.09 9.87 19.03
CA VAL A 201 7.41 9.46 18.53
C VAL A 201 8.51 10.37 19.09
N ALA A 202 8.29 11.69 19.14
CA ALA A 202 9.24 12.63 19.69
C ALA A 202 9.47 12.40 21.20
N GLU A 203 8.40 12.14 21.96
CA GLU A 203 8.47 11.82 23.39
C GLU A 203 9.23 10.51 23.63
N ALA A 204 8.94 9.45 22.86
CA ALA A 204 9.67 8.19 22.93
C ALA A 204 11.16 8.38 22.60
N TYR A 205 11.47 9.20 21.60
CA TYR A 205 12.85 9.53 21.23
C TYR A 205 13.58 10.23 22.38
N VAL A 206 12.99 11.28 22.96
CA VAL A 206 13.59 12.00 24.09
C VAL A 206 13.79 11.07 25.28
N THR A 207 12.80 10.25 25.61
CA THR A 207 12.90 9.31 26.73
C THR A 207 14.02 8.28 26.50
N LEU A 208 14.11 7.69 25.33
CA LEU A 208 15.09 6.65 25.04
C LEU A 208 16.51 7.21 24.89
N PHE A 209 16.67 8.28 24.11
CA PHE A 209 18.00 8.79 23.74
C PHE A 209 18.56 9.87 24.68
N VAL A 210 17.74 10.50 25.49
CA VAL A 210 18.20 11.52 26.45
C VAL A 210 18.13 10.97 27.87
N ALA A 211 16.98 10.50 28.33
CA ALA A 211 16.82 10.00 29.69
C ALA A 211 17.54 8.66 29.91
N GLY A 212 17.57 7.77 28.92
CA GLY A 212 18.26 6.48 29.00
C GLY A 212 19.77 6.60 29.32
N PRO A 213 20.57 7.29 28.51
CA PRO A 213 21.99 7.51 28.80
C PRO A 213 22.23 8.25 30.12
N LEU A 214 21.43 9.25 30.47
CA LEU A 214 21.54 9.93 31.73
C LEU A 214 21.33 8.99 32.92
N PHE A 215 20.34 8.11 32.85
CA PHE A 215 20.08 7.11 33.87
C PHE A 215 21.28 6.15 34.01
N ILE A 216 21.86 5.69 32.91
CA ILE A 216 23.04 4.82 32.89
C ILE A 216 24.23 5.52 33.55
N ILE A 217 24.47 6.82 33.27
CA ILE A 217 25.56 7.60 33.85
C ILE A 217 25.34 7.71 35.38
N ILE A 218 24.12 8.01 35.84
CA ILE A 218 23.82 8.10 37.27
C ILE A 218 24.09 6.78 37.97
N VAL A 219 23.64 5.65 37.40
CA VAL A 219 23.87 4.31 37.96
C VAL A 219 25.38 4.01 38.02
N MET A 220 26.16 4.35 36.97
CA MET A 220 27.60 4.19 36.99
C MET A 220 28.30 5.01 38.08
N VAL A 221 27.91 6.25 38.28
CA VAL A 221 28.46 7.12 39.31
C VAL A 221 28.15 6.55 40.71
N VAL A 222 26.91 6.12 40.96
CA VAL A 222 26.52 5.49 42.22
C VAL A 222 27.29 4.20 42.49
N MET A 223 27.45 3.32 41.45
CA MET A 223 28.26 2.10 41.58
C MET A 223 29.73 2.43 41.87
N GLY A 224 30.28 3.47 41.23
CA GLY A 224 31.63 3.92 41.49
C GLY A 224 31.88 4.33 42.93
N PHE A 225 30.93 4.99 43.59
CA PHE A 225 30.97 5.34 45.02
C PHE A 225 30.88 4.11 45.94
N MET A 226 30.20 3.03 45.50
CA MET A 226 30.09 1.78 46.29
C MET A 226 31.30 0.83 46.17
N GLY A 227 32.39 1.24 45.50
CA GLY A 227 33.64 0.52 45.47
C GLY A 227 33.72 -0.67 44.52
N SER A 228 32.75 -0.84 43.62
CA SER A 228 32.83 -1.78 42.53
C SER A 228 33.62 -1.15 41.37
N THR A 229 34.74 -1.79 40.91
CA THR A 229 35.61 -1.26 39.86
C THR A 229 34.85 -1.19 38.52
N PRO A 230 34.51 -0.01 38.00
CA PRO A 230 33.64 0.13 36.83
C PRO A 230 34.38 -0.05 35.50
N ILE A 231 35.68 -0.29 35.49
CA ILE A 231 36.52 -0.28 34.27
C ILE A 231 36.18 -1.42 33.31
N LEU A 232 35.75 -2.57 33.82
CA LEU A 232 35.38 -3.72 32.98
C LEU A 232 33.97 -3.59 32.37
N GLN A 233 33.08 -2.75 32.92
CA GLN A 233 31.72 -2.55 32.40
C GLN A 233 31.66 -1.46 31.31
N LEU A 234 32.58 -0.47 31.34
CA LEU A 234 32.69 0.55 30.31
C LEU A 234 33.08 -0.01 28.95
N SER A 235 33.89 -1.05 28.92
CA SER A 235 34.30 -1.70 27.66
C SER A 235 33.14 -2.42 26.95
N VAL A 236 32.16 -2.94 27.68
CA VAL A 236 31.00 -3.62 27.10
C VAL A 236 30.03 -2.60 26.47
N ILE A 237 29.90 -1.40 27.02
CA ILE A 237 28.98 -0.36 26.51
C ILE A 237 29.55 0.33 25.25
N ILE A 238 30.88 0.40 25.12
CA ILE A 238 31.52 1.00 23.94
C ILE A 238 31.55 0.02 22.75
N TYR A 239 31.40 -1.29 23.00
CA TYR A 239 31.43 -2.33 21.96
C TYR A 239 30.02 -2.80 21.48
N VAL A 240 28.94 -2.30 22.05
CA VAL A 240 27.54 -2.49 21.62
C VAL A 240 27.00 -1.23 20.97
#